data_ed7a2f4e0c65612c5c011033724af0d7
#
_entry.id   ed7a2f4e0c65612c5c011033724af0d7
#
_cell.length_a   1.000
_cell.length_b   1.000
_cell.length_c   1.000
_cell.angle_alpha   90.00
_cell.angle_beta   90.00
_cell.angle_gamma   90.00
#
_symmetry.space_group_name_H-M   'P 1'
#
loop_
_entity.id
_entity.type
_entity.pdbx_description
1 polymer ?
#
loop_
_entity_poly.entity_id
_entity_poly.type
_entity_poly.pdbx_seq_one_letter_code
_entity_poly.pdbx_strand_id
1 'polypeptide(L)'
;LRCDNSMSFCQPFKIDIPDATLNSVIERVAAYPWHEMPNDGGWDYGSNLDYMKELAQYWVNEYDWRKHESAINIFSQFRAQVDGIDIHFIHEVGSGPSPTPLIISHGWPGTVVEFMKVIEPLAHPERFGGKVEDAFTVIAPSLPGFGFSGAPPRPYGPRKIAGILNALMTEVLGYDSYIAQGGDWGGTISAWLGFDHSKSVSYTHLTLPTTAI
;
A
#
# COMPACT_ATOMS: atom_id res chain seq x y z
N LEU A 1 -12.02 -15.11 -10.75
CA LEU A 1 -11.12 -16.16 -10.24
C LEU A 1 -10.71 -15.76 -8.83
N ARG A 2 -10.99 -16.58 -7.87
CA ARG A 2 -10.69 -16.33 -6.44
C ARG A 2 -9.32 -16.91 -6.16
N CYS A 3 -8.50 -16.23 -5.32
CA CYS A 3 -7.47 -16.94 -4.55
C CYS A 3 -8.19 -17.93 -3.63
N ASP A 4 -8.73 -19.00 -4.18
CA ASP A 4 -9.23 -20.12 -3.40
C ASP A 4 -8.08 -21.11 -3.18
N ASN A 5 -8.20 -21.95 -2.15
CA ASN A 5 -7.17 -22.88 -1.68
C ASN A 5 -6.64 -23.87 -2.74
N SER A 6 -6.99 -23.74 -4.01
CA SER A 6 -6.59 -24.62 -5.10
C SER A 6 -5.45 -24.09 -5.97
N MET A 7 -5.06 -22.80 -5.83
CA MET A 7 -3.92 -22.23 -6.56
C MET A 7 -2.70 -22.09 -5.64
N SER A 8 -1.67 -22.89 -5.89
CA SER A 8 -0.41 -22.97 -5.13
C SER A 8 0.44 -21.68 -5.16
N PHE A 9 -0.04 -20.57 -5.72
CA PHE A 9 0.73 -19.37 -5.95
C PHE A 9 0.40 -18.22 -5.00
N CYS A 10 -0.74 -18.25 -4.30
CA CYS A 10 -1.22 -17.17 -3.46
C CYS A 10 -1.55 -17.71 -2.06
N GLN A 11 -0.91 -17.16 -1.03
CA GLN A 11 -1.10 -17.58 0.36
C GLN A 11 -1.80 -16.49 1.15
N PRO A 12 -2.85 -16.82 1.94
CA PRO A 12 -3.44 -15.88 2.90
C PRO A 12 -2.36 -15.31 3.83
N PHE A 13 -2.45 -14.02 4.10
CA PHE A 13 -1.52 -13.32 4.98
C PHE A 13 -2.29 -12.57 6.06
N LYS A 14 -1.75 -12.53 7.25
CA LYS A 14 -2.24 -11.74 8.38
C LYS A 14 -1.07 -11.04 9.02
N ILE A 15 -1.21 -9.75 9.29
CA ILE A 15 -0.22 -8.99 10.03
C ILE A 15 -0.28 -9.43 11.49
N ASP A 16 0.87 -9.87 12.01
CA ASP A 16 1.05 -10.27 13.40
C ASP A 16 2.50 -9.92 13.82
N ILE A 17 2.70 -8.67 14.21
CA ILE A 17 4.02 -8.19 14.59
C ILE A 17 4.37 -8.68 16.00
N PRO A 18 5.49 -9.38 16.19
CA PRO A 18 5.89 -9.86 17.52
C PRO A 18 6.03 -8.73 18.52
N ASP A 19 5.58 -8.94 19.76
CA ASP A 19 5.71 -7.95 20.85
C ASP A 19 7.16 -7.51 21.07
N ALA A 20 8.12 -8.41 20.93
CA ALA A 20 9.54 -8.07 21.01
C ALA A 20 9.96 -7.02 19.99
N THR A 21 9.39 -7.07 18.76
CA THR A 21 9.65 -6.06 17.72
C THR A 21 9.02 -4.73 18.10
N LEU A 22 7.77 -4.73 18.58
CA LEU A 22 7.07 -3.51 19.01
C LEU A 22 7.80 -2.84 20.18
N ASN A 23 8.20 -3.62 21.17
CA ASN A 23 8.95 -3.13 22.33
C ASN A 23 10.30 -2.53 21.90
N SER A 24 11.03 -3.20 21.00
CA SER A 24 12.29 -2.67 20.46
C SER A 24 12.10 -1.34 19.72
N VAL A 25 10.98 -1.16 18.99
CA VAL A 25 10.66 0.13 18.35
C VAL A 25 10.42 1.20 19.40
N ILE A 26 9.60 0.93 20.42
CA ILE A 26 9.29 1.86 21.51
C ILE A 26 10.57 2.27 22.26
N GLU A 27 11.42 1.31 22.62
CA GLU A 27 12.71 1.58 23.30
C GLU A 27 13.61 2.50 22.46
N ARG A 28 13.69 2.27 21.16
CA ARG A 28 14.50 3.10 20.24
C ARG A 28 13.93 4.51 20.08
N VAL A 29 12.61 4.67 20.03
CA VAL A 29 11.97 5.99 19.98
C VAL A 29 12.22 6.74 21.29
N ALA A 30 12.06 6.07 22.45
CA ALA A 30 12.31 6.67 23.77
C ALA A 30 13.76 7.10 23.97
N ALA A 31 14.70 6.33 23.42
CA ALA A 31 16.14 6.59 23.53
C ALA A 31 16.71 7.49 22.42
N TYR A 32 15.86 8.09 21.56
CA TYR A 32 16.34 8.88 20.43
C TYR A 32 17.13 10.11 20.89
N PRO A 33 18.40 10.30 20.43
CA PRO A 33 19.22 11.43 20.80
C PRO A 33 18.82 12.67 19.98
N TRP A 34 18.06 13.57 20.59
CA TRP A 34 17.64 14.81 19.96
C TRP A 34 18.82 15.76 19.76
N HIS A 35 18.94 16.32 18.55
CA HIS A 35 19.90 17.37 18.26
C HIS A 35 19.32 18.75 18.59
N GLU A 36 20.20 19.74 18.75
CA GLU A 36 19.80 21.11 18.91
C GLU A 36 19.35 21.75 17.60
N MET A 37 18.37 22.62 17.69
CA MET A 37 17.86 23.42 16.58
C MET A 37 17.93 24.90 16.94
N PRO A 38 18.06 25.81 15.95
CA PRO A 38 17.93 27.26 16.22
C PRO A 38 16.60 27.56 16.90
N ASN A 39 16.62 28.30 18.00
CA ASN A 39 15.45 28.57 18.81
C ASN A 39 14.38 29.45 18.13
N ASP A 40 14.76 30.18 17.09
CA ASP A 40 13.90 31.07 16.31
C ASP A 40 13.38 30.46 15.00
N GLY A 41 13.75 29.19 14.71
CA GLY A 41 13.48 28.56 13.43
C GLY A 41 12.05 28.05 13.25
N GLY A 42 11.37 27.66 14.32
CA GLY A 42 10.02 27.09 14.26
C GLY A 42 9.91 25.98 13.20
N TRP A 43 9.11 26.20 12.16
CA TRP A 43 8.95 25.32 10.99
C TRP A 43 9.74 25.80 9.76
N ASP A 44 10.44 26.92 9.84
CA ASP A 44 11.09 27.56 8.67
C ASP A 44 12.25 26.73 8.09
N TYR A 45 12.92 25.94 8.93
CA TYR A 45 14.07 25.12 8.54
C TYR A 45 13.74 23.61 8.45
N GLY A 46 12.47 23.24 8.58
CA GLY A 46 12.02 21.85 8.54
C GLY A 46 11.10 21.52 9.71
N SER A 47 11.11 20.24 10.15
CA SER A 47 10.24 19.79 11.23
C SER A 47 10.60 20.47 12.56
N ASN A 48 9.61 21.05 13.21
CA ASN A 48 9.78 21.67 14.53
C ASN A 48 10.21 20.63 15.56
N LEU A 49 11.29 20.92 16.31
CA LEU A 49 11.89 19.98 17.25
C LEU A 49 10.97 19.63 18.43
N ASP A 50 10.25 20.62 18.96
CA ASP A 50 9.36 20.39 20.12
C ASP A 50 8.16 19.53 19.67
N TYR A 51 7.59 19.80 18.50
CA TYR A 51 6.56 18.94 17.92
C TYR A 51 7.04 17.50 17.71
N MET A 52 8.29 17.30 17.24
CA MET A 52 8.84 15.95 17.07
C MET A 52 9.03 15.22 18.39
N LYS A 53 9.41 15.93 19.45
CA LYS A 53 9.49 15.39 20.82
C LYS A 53 8.11 15.01 21.37
N GLU A 54 7.10 15.85 21.17
CA GLU A 54 5.70 15.55 21.54
C GLU A 54 5.18 14.31 20.79
N LEU A 55 5.45 14.22 19.49
CA LEU A 55 5.07 13.06 18.68
C LEU A 55 5.75 11.78 19.17
N ALA A 56 7.03 11.84 19.54
CA ALA A 56 7.73 10.69 20.10
C ALA A 56 7.15 10.27 21.45
N GLN A 57 6.79 11.22 22.31
CA GLN A 57 6.13 10.93 23.60
C GLN A 57 4.75 10.28 23.38
N TYR A 58 3.95 10.81 22.46
CA TYR A 58 2.67 10.20 22.07
C TYR A 58 2.89 8.75 21.58
N TRP A 59 3.89 8.53 20.70
CA TRP A 59 4.19 7.19 20.19
C TRP A 59 4.54 6.19 21.30
N VAL A 60 5.37 6.62 22.25
CA VAL A 60 5.81 5.75 23.36
C VAL A 60 4.69 5.47 24.35
N ASN A 61 3.83 6.46 24.66
CA ASN A 61 2.91 6.37 25.79
C ASN A 61 1.45 6.08 25.40
N GLU A 62 1.02 6.43 24.19
CA GLU A 62 -0.40 6.44 23.82
C GLU A 62 -0.70 5.67 22.53
N TYR A 63 0.26 5.56 21.61
CA TYR A 63 0.03 4.90 20.33
C TYR A 63 -0.12 3.39 20.50
N ASP A 64 -1.28 2.86 20.11
CA ASP A 64 -1.60 1.43 20.17
C ASP A 64 -1.51 0.79 18.77
N TRP A 65 -0.37 0.15 18.50
CA TRP A 65 -0.19 -0.61 17.25
C TRP A 65 -1.24 -1.71 17.07
N ARG A 66 -1.62 -2.44 18.13
CA ARG A 66 -2.58 -3.56 18.02
C ARG A 66 -3.93 -3.13 17.49
N LYS A 67 -4.38 -1.93 17.83
CA LYS A 67 -5.58 -1.33 17.26
C LYS A 67 -5.45 -1.12 15.75
N HIS A 68 -4.31 -0.60 15.27
CA HIS A 68 -4.07 -0.36 13.86
C HIS A 68 -3.84 -1.67 13.09
N GLU A 69 -3.08 -2.61 13.65
CA GLU A 69 -2.90 -3.95 13.11
C GLU A 69 -4.24 -4.66 12.89
N SER A 70 -5.13 -4.61 13.89
CA SER A 70 -6.47 -5.16 13.80
C SER A 70 -7.30 -4.48 12.72
N ALA A 71 -7.21 -3.16 12.58
CA ALA A 71 -7.91 -2.40 11.56
C ALA A 71 -7.44 -2.73 10.14
N ILE A 72 -6.14 -2.96 9.94
CA ILE A 72 -5.61 -3.39 8.63
C ILE A 72 -6.04 -4.83 8.34
N ASN A 73 -6.07 -5.68 9.35
CA ASN A 73 -6.42 -7.10 9.24
C ASN A 73 -7.92 -7.36 8.98
N ILE A 74 -8.77 -6.35 8.90
CA ILE A 74 -10.15 -6.52 8.41
C ILE A 74 -10.19 -6.83 6.91
N PHE A 75 -9.20 -6.37 6.15
CA PHE A 75 -9.09 -6.64 4.72
C PHE A 75 -8.49 -8.01 4.45
N SER A 76 -8.92 -8.64 3.36
CA SER A 76 -8.34 -9.88 2.88
C SER A 76 -6.94 -9.62 2.32
N GLN A 77 -5.92 -10.20 2.95
CA GLN A 77 -4.52 -10.00 2.60
C GLN A 77 -3.87 -11.30 2.14
N PHE A 78 -2.97 -11.19 1.21
CA PHE A 78 -2.28 -12.33 0.60
C PHE A 78 -0.81 -12.01 0.32
N ARG A 79 -0.04 -13.09 0.11
CA ARG A 79 1.30 -13.04 -0.47
C ARG A 79 1.39 -13.97 -1.67
N ALA A 80 2.14 -13.56 -2.67
CA ALA A 80 2.45 -14.36 -3.85
C ALA A 80 3.88 -14.15 -4.30
N GLN A 81 4.52 -15.21 -4.80
CA GLN A 81 5.83 -15.10 -5.45
C GLN A 81 5.66 -14.56 -6.87
N VAL A 82 6.23 -13.40 -7.14
CA VAL A 82 6.22 -12.75 -8.45
C VAL A 82 7.65 -12.34 -8.80
N ASP A 83 8.18 -12.88 -9.88
CA ASP A 83 9.57 -12.60 -10.33
C ASP A 83 10.62 -12.81 -9.21
N GLY A 84 10.42 -13.84 -8.39
CA GLY A 84 11.32 -14.20 -7.29
C GLY A 84 11.19 -13.31 -6.04
N ILE A 85 10.20 -12.42 -5.98
CA ILE A 85 9.91 -11.57 -4.83
C ILE A 85 8.58 -11.98 -4.22
N ASP A 86 8.52 -12.04 -2.90
CA ASP A 86 7.30 -12.27 -2.13
C ASP A 86 6.51 -10.95 -2.06
N ILE A 87 5.45 -10.82 -2.86
CA ILE A 87 4.62 -9.64 -2.94
C ILE A 87 3.40 -9.80 -2.03
N HIS A 88 3.31 -8.92 -1.04
CA HIS A 88 2.12 -8.73 -0.22
C HIS A 88 1.13 -7.82 -0.91
N PHE A 89 -0.16 -8.13 -0.78
CA PHE A 89 -1.23 -7.26 -1.29
C PHE A 89 -2.55 -7.47 -0.52
N ILE A 90 -3.35 -6.42 -0.46
CA ILE A 90 -4.77 -6.50 -0.11
C ILE A 90 -5.53 -6.86 -1.39
N HIS A 91 -6.50 -7.75 -1.29
CA HIS A 91 -7.39 -8.13 -2.38
C HIS A 91 -8.83 -8.11 -1.89
N GLU A 92 -9.51 -7.01 -2.12
CA GLU A 92 -10.91 -6.83 -1.75
C GLU A 92 -11.80 -7.01 -2.97
N VAL A 93 -12.58 -8.08 -2.98
CA VAL A 93 -13.48 -8.41 -4.08
C VAL A 93 -14.69 -7.48 -4.03
N GLY A 94 -14.93 -6.76 -5.11
CA GLY A 94 -16.04 -5.82 -5.22
C GLY A 94 -17.41 -6.49 -5.23
N SER A 95 -18.42 -5.73 -4.86
CA SER A 95 -19.84 -6.12 -4.95
C SER A 95 -20.29 -6.30 -6.41
N GLY A 96 -21.40 -7.01 -6.57
CA GLY A 96 -22.02 -7.20 -7.88
C GLY A 96 -21.43 -8.37 -8.69
N PRO A 97 -21.98 -8.61 -9.89
CA PRO A 97 -21.66 -9.80 -10.66
C PRO A 97 -20.33 -9.72 -11.42
N SER A 98 -19.82 -8.52 -11.69
CA SER A 98 -18.60 -8.30 -12.48
C SER A 98 -17.88 -7.00 -12.13
N PRO A 99 -17.37 -6.87 -10.88
CA PRO A 99 -16.65 -5.68 -10.47
C PRO A 99 -15.34 -5.53 -11.26
N THR A 100 -15.05 -4.30 -11.71
CA THR A 100 -13.86 -4.02 -12.51
C THR A 100 -12.59 -4.16 -11.67
N PRO A 101 -11.58 -4.93 -12.11
CA PRO A 101 -10.31 -5.02 -11.39
C PRO A 101 -9.57 -3.69 -11.41
N LEU A 102 -9.10 -3.26 -10.23
CA LEU A 102 -8.38 -2.01 -10.02
C LEU A 102 -7.15 -2.26 -9.16
N ILE A 103 -5.97 -1.99 -9.70
CA ILE A 103 -4.75 -1.94 -8.89
C ILE A 103 -4.47 -0.51 -8.44
N ILE A 104 -4.25 -0.33 -7.13
CA ILE A 104 -3.90 0.97 -6.53
C ILE A 104 -2.52 0.89 -5.90
N SER A 105 -1.60 1.74 -6.37
CA SER A 105 -0.18 1.69 -5.98
C SER A 105 0.22 2.91 -5.16
N HIS A 106 0.77 2.65 -3.95
CA HIS A 106 1.31 3.69 -3.07
C HIS A 106 2.67 4.22 -3.56
N GLY A 107 3.21 5.20 -2.87
CA GLY A 107 4.50 5.81 -3.14
C GLY A 107 5.49 5.73 -1.97
N TRP A 108 6.51 6.56 -2.00
CA TRP A 108 7.48 6.67 -0.92
C TRP A 108 7.24 7.96 -0.12
N PRO A 109 7.26 7.90 1.22
CA PRO A 109 7.54 6.78 2.12
C PRO A 109 6.28 5.99 2.53
N GLY A 110 5.27 5.95 1.68
CA GLY A 110 3.95 5.40 1.94
C GLY A 110 3.87 3.87 2.01
N THR A 111 2.67 3.38 2.25
CA THR A 111 2.32 1.97 2.32
C THR A 111 0.86 1.77 1.91
N VAL A 112 0.38 0.51 1.87
CA VAL A 112 -1.04 0.18 1.63
C VAL A 112 -2.00 0.83 2.62
N VAL A 113 -1.52 1.31 3.77
CA VAL A 113 -2.31 2.02 4.79
C VAL A 113 -2.93 3.32 4.25
N GLU A 114 -2.33 3.92 3.23
CA GLU A 114 -2.88 5.10 2.53
C GLU A 114 -4.28 4.83 1.97
N PHE A 115 -4.57 3.59 1.60
CA PHE A 115 -5.79 3.21 0.91
C PHE A 115 -6.91 2.68 1.82
N MET A 116 -6.66 2.51 3.12
CA MET A 116 -7.63 1.90 4.05
C MET A 116 -9.01 2.57 4.02
N LYS A 117 -9.06 3.89 3.79
CA LYS A 117 -10.33 4.65 3.76
C LYS A 117 -11.04 4.60 2.40
N VAL A 118 -10.39 4.15 1.35
CA VAL A 118 -10.95 4.14 -0.01
C VAL A 118 -11.22 2.73 -0.53
N ILE A 119 -10.59 1.69 0.03
CA ILE A 119 -10.78 0.30 -0.41
C ILE A 119 -12.26 -0.10 -0.31
N GLU A 120 -12.87 0.04 0.87
CA GLU A 120 -14.25 -0.36 1.08
C GLU A 120 -15.26 0.46 0.23
N PRO A 121 -15.17 1.81 0.16
CA PRO A 121 -16.02 2.59 -0.74
C PRO A 121 -15.89 2.23 -2.22
N LEU A 122 -14.71 1.85 -2.69
CA LEU A 122 -14.50 1.41 -4.07
C LEU A 122 -15.03 -0.01 -4.31
N ALA A 123 -14.84 -0.91 -3.35
CA ALA A 123 -15.29 -2.29 -3.49
C ALA A 123 -16.80 -2.45 -3.26
N HIS A 124 -17.38 -1.66 -2.38
CA HIS A 124 -18.77 -1.75 -1.95
C HIS A 124 -19.48 -0.40 -1.96
N PRO A 125 -19.54 0.29 -3.14
CA PRO A 125 -20.05 1.65 -3.23
C PRO A 125 -21.49 1.80 -2.74
N GLU A 126 -22.32 0.76 -2.84
CA GLU A 126 -23.71 0.76 -2.36
C GLU A 126 -23.85 0.99 -0.85
N ARG A 127 -22.81 0.69 -0.06
CA ARG A 127 -22.76 0.97 1.39
C ARG A 127 -22.50 2.45 1.70
N PHE A 128 -22.05 3.20 0.68
CA PHE A 128 -21.67 4.61 0.77
C PHE A 128 -22.51 5.53 -0.12
N GLY A 129 -23.70 5.07 -0.55
CA GLY A 129 -24.63 5.84 -1.38
C GLY A 129 -24.36 5.79 -2.89
N GLY A 130 -23.41 4.99 -3.34
CA GLY A 130 -23.16 4.69 -4.74
C GLY A 130 -24.02 3.53 -5.26
N LYS A 131 -23.67 3.01 -6.43
CA LYS A 131 -24.36 1.89 -7.06
C LYS A 131 -23.45 0.66 -7.11
N VAL A 132 -24.04 -0.51 -6.98
CA VAL A 132 -23.30 -1.78 -7.03
C VAL A 132 -22.59 -2.02 -8.38
N GLU A 133 -23.13 -1.44 -9.45
CA GLU A 133 -22.55 -1.52 -10.79
C GLU A 133 -21.22 -0.74 -10.91
N ASP A 134 -20.99 0.22 -10.02
CA ASP A 134 -19.76 1.02 -9.99
C ASP A 134 -18.64 0.37 -9.16
N ALA A 135 -18.85 -0.86 -8.64
CA ALA A 135 -17.91 -1.54 -7.78
C ALA A 135 -16.61 -1.96 -8.51
N PHE A 136 -15.51 -1.86 -7.79
CA PHE A 136 -14.20 -2.36 -8.20
C PHE A 136 -13.78 -3.56 -7.36
N THR A 137 -13.09 -4.52 -7.96
CA THR A 137 -12.24 -5.41 -7.17
C THR A 137 -10.91 -4.73 -6.97
N VAL A 138 -10.58 -4.37 -5.73
CA VAL A 138 -9.41 -3.55 -5.39
C VAL A 138 -8.24 -4.43 -5.03
N ILE A 139 -7.12 -4.23 -5.72
CA ILE A 139 -5.82 -4.83 -5.41
C ILE A 139 -4.87 -3.73 -4.97
N ALA A 140 -4.41 -3.76 -3.71
CA ALA A 140 -3.48 -2.80 -3.15
C ALA A 140 -2.18 -3.52 -2.73
N PRO A 141 -1.17 -3.59 -3.62
CA PRO A 141 0.10 -4.23 -3.29
C PRO A 141 0.97 -3.34 -2.40
N SER A 142 1.71 -3.96 -1.48
CA SER A 142 2.93 -3.35 -0.96
C SER A 142 4.00 -3.42 -2.04
N LEU A 143 4.62 -2.29 -2.40
CA LEU A 143 5.67 -2.27 -3.41
C LEU A 143 6.87 -3.13 -2.97
N PRO A 144 7.67 -3.70 -3.89
CA PRO A 144 8.88 -4.45 -3.54
C PRO A 144 9.79 -3.69 -2.59
N GLY A 145 10.09 -4.28 -1.43
CA GLY A 145 10.89 -3.65 -0.36
C GLY A 145 10.12 -2.73 0.58
N PHE A 146 8.81 -2.59 0.42
CA PHE A 146 7.92 -1.79 1.29
C PHE A 146 6.95 -2.68 2.06
N GLY A 147 6.49 -2.16 3.20
CA GLY A 147 5.46 -2.80 4.01
C GLY A 147 5.77 -4.27 4.30
N PHE A 148 4.94 -5.15 3.80
CA PHE A 148 5.05 -6.60 4.04
C PHE A 148 5.54 -7.39 2.82
N SER A 149 5.96 -6.72 1.74
CA SER A 149 6.60 -7.35 0.59
C SER A 149 8.09 -7.60 0.84
N GLY A 150 8.61 -8.64 0.19
CA GLY A 150 10.03 -8.95 0.19
C GLY A 150 10.90 -7.87 -0.46
N ALA A 151 12.14 -7.74 0.02
CA ALA A 151 13.10 -6.83 -0.58
C ALA A 151 13.61 -7.38 -1.93
N PRO A 152 13.71 -6.54 -2.97
CA PRO A 152 14.33 -6.95 -4.21
C PRO A 152 15.84 -7.18 -4.02
N PRO A 153 16.47 -8.11 -4.76
CA PRO A 153 17.91 -8.44 -4.61
C PRO A 153 18.84 -7.29 -5.04
N ARG A 154 18.31 -6.30 -5.73
CA ARG A 154 18.99 -5.08 -6.17
C ARG A 154 17.96 -3.95 -6.31
N PRO A 155 18.37 -2.68 -6.41
CA PRO A 155 17.42 -1.58 -6.62
C PRO A 155 16.59 -1.78 -7.90
N TYR A 156 15.27 -1.61 -7.79
CA TYR A 156 14.33 -1.65 -8.92
C TYR A 156 13.75 -0.25 -9.15
N GLY A 157 13.74 0.15 -10.42
CA GLY A 157 13.04 1.36 -10.86
C GLY A 157 11.55 1.09 -11.13
N PRO A 158 10.74 2.15 -11.27
CA PRO A 158 9.29 2.06 -11.45
C PRO A 158 8.86 1.16 -12.62
N ARG A 159 9.58 1.17 -13.75
CA ARG A 159 9.28 0.32 -14.90
C ARG A 159 9.40 -1.18 -14.58
N LYS A 160 10.46 -1.57 -13.82
CA LYS A 160 10.62 -2.97 -13.40
C LYS A 160 9.52 -3.38 -12.42
N ILE A 161 9.16 -2.49 -11.50
CA ILE A 161 8.06 -2.72 -10.55
C ILE A 161 6.73 -2.85 -11.30
N ALA A 162 6.47 -2.02 -12.31
CA ALA A 162 5.27 -2.15 -13.16
C ALA A 162 5.16 -3.53 -13.80
N GLY A 163 6.25 -4.10 -14.33
CA GLY A 163 6.25 -5.46 -14.87
C GLY A 163 5.88 -6.52 -13.81
N ILE A 164 6.38 -6.39 -12.58
CA ILE A 164 6.03 -7.29 -11.47
C ILE A 164 4.55 -7.17 -11.12
N LEU A 165 4.03 -5.94 -11.02
CA LEU A 165 2.62 -5.73 -10.70
C LEU A 165 1.69 -6.18 -11.84
N ASN A 166 2.09 -6.03 -13.10
CA ASN A 166 1.36 -6.61 -14.21
C ASN A 166 1.30 -8.15 -14.11
N ALA A 167 2.43 -8.81 -13.81
CA ALA A 167 2.46 -10.26 -13.60
C ALA A 167 1.59 -10.70 -12.41
N LEU A 168 1.57 -9.91 -11.31
CA LEU A 168 0.64 -10.14 -10.20
C LEU A 168 -0.82 -10.13 -10.70
N MET A 169 -1.20 -9.13 -11.49
CA MET A 169 -2.58 -9.01 -11.98
C MET A 169 -2.94 -10.09 -13.00
N THR A 170 -2.07 -10.35 -13.97
CA THR A 170 -2.41 -11.22 -15.12
C THR A 170 -2.08 -12.70 -14.89
N GLU A 171 -0.92 -12.99 -14.28
CA GLU A 171 -0.44 -14.38 -14.17
C GLU A 171 -0.86 -15.01 -12.83
N VAL A 172 -0.86 -14.23 -11.73
CA VAL A 172 -1.22 -14.74 -10.41
C VAL A 172 -2.72 -14.64 -10.16
N LEU A 173 -3.31 -13.47 -10.41
CA LEU A 173 -4.74 -13.21 -10.13
C LEU A 173 -5.66 -13.51 -11.32
N GLY A 174 -5.10 -13.66 -12.53
CA GLY A 174 -5.84 -14.05 -13.74
C GLY A 174 -6.76 -12.95 -14.30
N TYR A 175 -6.43 -11.67 -14.07
CA TYR A 175 -7.17 -10.55 -14.65
C TYR A 175 -6.61 -10.18 -16.02
N ASP A 176 -7.33 -10.49 -17.08
CA ASP A 176 -6.92 -10.16 -18.46
C ASP A 176 -6.91 -8.66 -18.72
N SER A 177 -7.76 -7.91 -18.00
CA SER A 177 -7.86 -6.45 -18.12
C SER A 177 -8.13 -5.82 -16.77
N TYR A 178 -7.49 -4.67 -16.50
CA TYR A 178 -7.61 -3.94 -15.23
C TYR A 178 -7.35 -2.44 -15.39
N ILE A 179 -7.76 -1.68 -14.40
CA ILE A 179 -7.45 -0.25 -14.24
C ILE A 179 -6.25 -0.10 -13.31
N ALA A 180 -5.35 0.84 -13.60
CA ALA A 180 -4.22 1.17 -12.76
C ALA A 180 -4.31 2.60 -12.23
N GLN A 181 -4.19 2.76 -10.91
CA GLN A 181 -4.15 4.05 -10.22
C GLN A 181 -2.92 4.13 -9.33
N GLY A 182 -2.36 5.31 -9.17
CA GLY A 182 -1.27 5.56 -8.24
C GLY A 182 -0.93 7.03 -8.10
N GLY A 183 -0.37 7.38 -6.95
CA GLY A 183 0.24 8.66 -6.66
C GLY A 183 1.73 8.52 -6.39
N ASP A 184 2.52 9.59 -6.47
CA ASP A 184 3.97 9.58 -6.24
C ASP A 184 4.66 8.48 -7.10
N TRP A 185 5.44 7.55 -6.51
CA TRP A 185 6.00 6.40 -7.23
C TRP A 185 4.92 5.54 -7.89
N GLY A 186 3.79 5.35 -7.22
CA GLY A 186 2.64 4.64 -7.77
C GLY A 186 2.11 5.27 -9.05
N GLY A 187 2.14 6.62 -9.17
CA GLY A 187 1.80 7.34 -10.40
C GLY A 187 2.74 6.97 -11.54
N THR A 188 4.06 7.00 -11.29
CA THR A 188 5.07 6.62 -12.30
C THR A 188 4.93 5.12 -12.67
N ILE A 189 4.66 4.24 -11.70
CA ILE A 189 4.40 2.81 -11.94
C ILE A 189 3.17 2.63 -12.83
N SER A 190 2.06 3.34 -12.52
CA SER A 190 0.82 3.28 -13.32
C SER A 190 1.04 3.75 -14.75
N ALA A 191 1.88 4.79 -14.96
CA ALA A 191 2.26 5.24 -16.29
C ALA A 191 3.00 4.13 -17.08
N TRP A 192 3.94 3.43 -16.44
CA TRP A 192 4.65 2.30 -17.07
C TRP A 192 3.74 1.09 -17.29
N LEU A 193 2.78 0.83 -16.41
CA LEU A 193 1.75 -0.19 -16.64
C LEU A 193 0.97 0.11 -17.92
N GLY A 194 0.48 1.33 -18.10
CA GLY A 194 -0.23 1.73 -19.31
C GLY A 194 0.63 1.70 -20.56
N PHE A 195 1.92 2.06 -20.45
CA PHE A 195 2.83 2.12 -21.60
C PHE A 195 3.29 0.73 -22.07
N ASP A 196 3.80 -0.09 -21.14
CA ASP A 196 4.39 -1.41 -21.48
C ASP A 196 3.33 -2.52 -21.60
N HIS A 197 2.17 -2.38 -20.93
CA HIS A 197 1.15 -3.41 -20.79
C HIS A 197 -0.25 -2.95 -21.27
N SER A 198 -0.29 -2.11 -22.30
CA SER A 198 -1.52 -1.51 -22.85
C SER A 198 -2.58 -2.51 -23.31
N LYS A 199 -2.23 -3.79 -23.48
CA LYS A 199 -3.20 -4.86 -23.79
C LYS A 199 -4.04 -5.27 -22.56
N SER A 200 -3.46 -5.14 -21.37
CA SER A 200 -4.10 -5.52 -20.11
C SER A 200 -4.58 -4.31 -19.32
N VAL A 201 -3.93 -3.13 -19.48
CA VAL A 201 -4.33 -1.90 -18.78
C VAL A 201 -5.32 -1.12 -19.64
N SER A 202 -6.59 -1.14 -19.22
CA SER A 202 -7.67 -0.46 -19.94
C SER A 202 -7.77 1.04 -19.65
N TYR A 203 -7.27 1.47 -18.48
CA TYR A 203 -7.28 2.88 -18.04
C TYR A 203 -6.21 3.12 -16.97
N THR A 204 -5.61 4.32 -16.96
CA THR A 204 -4.71 4.77 -15.90
C THR A 204 -5.21 6.06 -15.27
N HIS A 205 -5.10 6.17 -13.94
CA HIS A 205 -5.33 7.39 -13.20
C HIS A 205 -4.09 7.73 -12.38
N LEU A 206 -3.53 8.91 -12.61
CA LEU A 206 -2.30 9.37 -11.97
C LEU A 206 -2.59 10.59 -11.11
N THR A 207 -2.25 10.52 -9.83
CA THR A 207 -2.15 11.72 -8.98
C THR A 207 -0.70 12.15 -8.93
N LEU A 208 -0.40 13.29 -9.54
CA LEU A 208 0.92 13.92 -9.45
C LEU A 208 1.04 14.63 -8.09
N PRO A 209 2.24 14.66 -7.49
CA PRO A 209 2.47 15.47 -6.30
C PRO A 209 2.18 16.94 -6.68
N THR A 210 1.16 17.51 -6.05
CA THR A 210 0.94 18.95 -6.12
C THR A 210 1.92 19.60 -5.16
N THR A 211 3.02 20.11 -5.67
CA THR A 211 3.80 21.09 -4.93
C THR A 211 2.90 22.30 -4.70
N ALA A 212 2.43 22.50 -3.47
CA ALA A 212 1.91 23.78 -3.06
C ALA A 212 3.07 24.79 -3.18
N ILE A 213 2.98 25.64 -4.17
CA ILE A 213 3.86 26.81 -4.30
C ILE A 213 3.38 27.87 -3.34
#